data_c599a1409ae7bc90fad44f7a58fa7211
#
_entry.id   c599a1409ae7bc90fad44f7a58fa7211
#
_cell.length_a   1.000
_cell.length_b   1.000
_cell.length_c   1.000
_cell.angle_alpha   90.00
_cell.angle_beta   90.00
_cell.angle_gamma   90.00
#
_symmetry.space_group_name_H-M   'P 1'
#
loop_
_entity.id
_entity.type
_entity.pdbx_description
1 polymer ?
#
loop_
_entity_poly.entity_id
_entity_poly.type
_entity_poly.pdbx_seq_one_letter_code
_entity_poly.pdbx_strand_id
1 'polypeptide(L)'
;DDVIQLLDDFVVSGSELHLFSGLEVQEQKDRLARARDQRKRPPTLSKLKVVHATGDLCSRRDLERLPLERFTSCIILADDAAEKNATDKDSQALATLLLLRDIQNTRIRNAREPLSPRGEESKSPWAVADWAGDLSQAKDRCVVLSEILDARTRALIADAGISDYVLSNSMVSDAIAMVAEDRDVNRILNSLFEESGA
;
A
#
# COMPACT_ATOMS: atom_id res chain seq x y z
N ASP A 1 -1.53 -13.40 4.25
CA ASP A 1 -1.60 -13.74 5.69
C ASP A 1 -0.29 -13.48 6.40
N ASP A 2 0.85 -13.83 5.80
CA ASP A 2 2.18 -13.60 6.37
C ASP A 2 2.43 -12.10 6.59
N VAL A 3 2.01 -11.26 5.65
CA VAL A 3 2.12 -9.79 5.79
C VAL A 3 1.30 -9.27 6.98
N ILE A 4 0.06 -9.78 7.18
CA ILE A 4 -0.78 -9.36 8.31
C ILE A 4 -0.15 -9.74 9.64
N GLN A 5 0.46 -10.93 9.71
CA GLN A 5 1.15 -11.38 10.92
C GLN A 5 2.40 -10.53 11.21
N LEU A 6 3.22 -10.28 10.19
CA LEU A 6 4.38 -9.40 10.33
C LEU A 6 3.96 -8.00 10.76
N LEU A 7 2.86 -7.47 10.20
CA LEU A 7 2.34 -6.18 10.62
C LEU A 7 1.92 -6.19 12.10
N ASP A 8 1.28 -7.28 12.60
CA ASP A 8 0.90 -7.39 14.02
C ASP A 8 2.13 -7.31 14.93
N ASP A 9 3.27 -7.89 14.50
CA ASP A 9 4.51 -7.86 15.28
C ASP A 9 5.09 -6.44 15.39
N PHE A 10 5.03 -5.65 14.32
CA PHE A 10 5.67 -4.33 14.25
C PHE A 10 4.78 -3.14 14.64
N VAL A 11 3.45 -3.29 14.64
CA VAL A 11 2.55 -2.17 14.96
C VAL A 11 2.34 -1.96 16.46
N VAL A 12 1.92 -0.77 16.82
CA VAL A 12 1.53 -0.42 18.19
C VAL A 12 0.20 -1.10 18.53
N SER A 13 0.06 -1.55 19.79
CA SER A 13 -1.19 -2.15 20.27
C SER A 13 -2.39 -1.20 20.09
N GLY A 14 -3.46 -1.74 19.54
CA GLY A 14 -4.67 -0.97 19.20
C GLY A 14 -4.70 -0.40 17.78
N SER A 15 -3.71 -0.72 16.94
CA SER A 15 -3.71 -0.36 15.53
C SER A 15 -4.86 -1.02 14.76
N GLU A 16 -5.38 -0.34 13.74
CA GLU A 16 -6.43 -0.86 12.86
C GLU A 16 -5.86 -1.10 11.45
N LEU A 17 -6.08 -2.29 10.90
CA LEU A 17 -5.79 -2.67 9.53
C LEU A 17 -7.09 -2.71 8.72
N HIS A 18 -7.24 -1.81 7.76
CA HIS A 18 -8.35 -1.84 6.81
C HIS A 18 -7.96 -2.72 5.61
N LEU A 19 -8.58 -3.91 5.52
CA LEU A 19 -8.40 -4.83 4.41
C LEU A 19 -9.44 -4.53 3.35
N PHE A 20 -9.03 -3.98 2.20
CA PHE A 20 -9.88 -3.62 1.09
C PHE A 20 -9.57 -4.48 -0.14
N SER A 21 -10.57 -5.15 -0.69
CA SER A 21 -10.43 -5.97 -1.91
C SER A 21 -11.77 -6.12 -2.64
N GLY A 22 -11.72 -6.67 -3.86
CA GLY A 22 -12.93 -7.01 -4.63
C GLY A 22 -13.72 -8.19 -4.09
N LEU A 23 -13.21 -8.90 -3.08
CA LEU A 23 -13.89 -10.05 -2.46
C LEU A 23 -14.94 -9.58 -1.46
N GLU A 24 -16.02 -10.34 -1.31
CA GLU A 24 -17.00 -10.09 -0.28
C GLU A 24 -16.40 -10.23 1.13
N VAL A 25 -16.91 -9.44 2.08
CA VAL A 25 -16.41 -9.41 3.46
C VAL A 25 -16.38 -10.80 4.10
N GLN A 26 -17.39 -11.63 3.85
CA GLN A 26 -17.43 -12.98 4.40
C GLN A 26 -16.32 -13.85 3.80
N GLU A 27 -16.10 -13.75 2.50
CA GLU A 27 -15.03 -14.50 1.83
C GLU A 27 -13.63 -14.06 2.30
N GLN A 28 -13.41 -12.76 2.51
CA GLN A 28 -12.17 -12.24 3.11
C GLN A 28 -11.91 -12.87 4.49
N LYS A 29 -12.93 -12.93 5.35
CA LYS A 29 -12.84 -13.52 6.68
C LYS A 29 -12.55 -15.01 6.63
N ASP A 30 -13.24 -15.73 5.73
CA ASP A 30 -13.07 -17.18 5.58
C ASP A 30 -11.67 -17.52 5.04
N ARG A 31 -11.14 -16.74 4.10
CA ARG A 31 -9.76 -16.91 3.62
C ARG A 31 -8.74 -16.67 4.74
N LEU A 32 -8.93 -15.61 5.50
CA LEU A 32 -8.05 -15.31 6.63
C LEU A 32 -8.11 -16.39 7.72
N ALA A 33 -9.29 -16.93 8.01
CA ALA A 33 -9.47 -18.04 8.95
C ALA A 33 -8.79 -19.32 8.47
N ARG A 34 -9.02 -19.73 7.20
CA ARG A 34 -8.39 -20.92 6.61
C ARG A 34 -6.86 -20.86 6.63
N ALA A 35 -6.31 -19.70 6.31
CA ALA A 35 -4.87 -19.53 6.32
C ALA A 35 -4.27 -19.59 7.75
N ARG A 36 -5.04 -19.17 8.75
CA ARG A 36 -4.66 -19.37 10.17
C ARG A 36 -4.69 -20.85 10.57
N ASP A 37 -5.73 -21.58 10.16
CA ASP A 37 -5.89 -23.00 10.51
C ASP A 37 -4.82 -23.92 9.89
N GLN A 38 -4.26 -23.52 8.75
CA GLN A 38 -3.19 -24.27 8.08
C GLN A 38 -1.84 -24.20 8.82
N ARG A 39 -1.68 -23.32 9.79
CA ARG A 39 -0.47 -23.17 10.58
C ARG A 39 -0.49 -24.04 11.83
N LYS A 40 0.66 -24.65 12.14
CA LYS A 40 0.83 -25.47 13.36
C LYS A 40 0.56 -24.71 14.66
N ARG A 41 0.66 -23.38 14.64
CA ARG A 41 0.28 -22.47 15.72
C ARG A 41 -0.42 -21.28 15.06
N PRO A 42 -1.76 -21.20 15.15
CA PRO A 42 -2.46 -20.01 14.65
C PRO A 42 -2.02 -18.80 15.48
N PRO A 43 -1.38 -17.81 14.85
CA PRO A 43 -1.04 -16.60 15.57
C PRO A 43 -2.33 -15.87 15.93
N THR A 44 -2.48 -15.52 17.19
CA THR A 44 -3.51 -14.58 17.63
C THR A 44 -3.00 -13.18 17.35
N LEU A 45 -3.71 -12.42 16.50
CA LEU A 45 -3.43 -11.00 16.35
C LEU A 45 -3.67 -10.33 17.71
N SER A 46 -2.61 -9.78 18.27
CA SER A 46 -2.62 -9.22 19.62
C SER A 46 -2.67 -7.70 19.64
N LYS A 47 -2.09 -7.06 18.63
CA LYS A 47 -1.96 -5.61 18.52
C LYS A 47 -2.88 -5.02 17.46
N LEU A 48 -3.28 -5.84 16.47
CA LEU A 48 -3.93 -5.40 15.24
C LEU A 48 -5.41 -5.81 15.19
N LYS A 49 -6.28 -4.83 14.95
CA LYS A 49 -7.69 -5.06 14.65
C LYS A 49 -7.94 -4.99 13.15
N VAL A 50 -8.43 -6.07 12.55
CA VAL A 50 -8.73 -6.12 11.12
C VAL A 50 -10.15 -5.61 10.85
N VAL A 51 -10.27 -4.62 9.98
CA VAL A 51 -11.52 -4.05 9.47
C VAL A 51 -11.63 -4.42 8.00
N HIS A 52 -12.68 -5.17 7.64
CA HIS A 52 -12.88 -5.63 6.27
C HIS A 52 -13.75 -4.65 5.49
N ALA A 53 -13.35 -4.35 4.27
CA ALA A 53 -14.12 -3.54 3.33
C ALA A 53 -14.04 -4.15 1.93
N THR A 54 -15.11 -4.00 1.13
CA THR A 54 -15.17 -4.50 -0.23
C THR A 54 -15.40 -3.39 -1.24
N GLY A 55 -14.80 -3.50 -2.41
CA GLY A 55 -14.94 -2.57 -3.51
C GLY A 55 -13.93 -2.83 -4.62
N ASP A 56 -14.07 -2.11 -5.73
CA ASP A 56 -13.15 -2.18 -6.85
C ASP A 56 -11.93 -1.26 -6.60
N LEU A 57 -10.73 -1.84 -6.66
CA LEU A 57 -9.46 -1.15 -6.48
C LEU A 57 -9.19 -0.08 -7.56
N CYS A 58 -9.79 -0.23 -8.74
CA CYS A 58 -9.68 0.73 -9.83
C CYS A 58 -10.87 1.72 -9.88
N SER A 59 -11.80 1.64 -8.93
CA SER A 59 -12.94 2.53 -8.82
C SER A 59 -12.65 3.67 -7.86
N ARG A 60 -12.52 4.90 -8.39
CA ARG A 60 -12.38 6.12 -7.56
C ARG A 60 -13.47 6.22 -6.49
N ARG A 61 -14.73 5.95 -6.87
CA ARG A 61 -15.88 6.03 -5.97
C ARG A 61 -15.76 5.11 -4.77
N ASP A 62 -15.21 3.90 -4.97
CA ASP A 62 -15.08 2.92 -3.90
C ASP A 62 -13.90 3.26 -2.99
N LEU A 63 -12.79 3.75 -3.57
CA LEU A 63 -11.64 4.23 -2.81
C LEU A 63 -11.97 5.50 -1.99
N GLU A 64 -12.84 6.38 -2.50
CA GLU A 64 -13.28 7.57 -1.77
C GLU A 64 -14.13 7.26 -0.52
N ARG A 65 -14.64 6.03 -0.38
CA ARG A 65 -15.34 5.60 0.86
C ARG A 65 -14.39 5.30 2.00
N LEU A 66 -13.11 5.08 1.69
CA LEU A 66 -12.09 4.82 2.72
C LEU A 66 -11.70 6.12 3.43
N PRO A 67 -11.48 6.09 4.74
CA PRO A 67 -11.03 7.25 5.51
C PRO A 67 -9.51 7.47 5.33
N LEU A 68 -9.09 7.77 4.09
CA LEU A 68 -7.68 7.86 3.70
C LEU A 68 -6.88 8.88 4.51
N GLU A 69 -7.54 9.93 5.01
CA GLU A 69 -6.93 10.97 5.85
C GLU A 69 -6.57 10.48 7.26
N ARG A 70 -7.10 9.34 7.67
CA ARG A 70 -6.81 8.70 8.97
C ARG A 70 -5.73 7.63 8.89
N PHE A 71 -5.37 7.23 7.68
CA PHE A 71 -4.36 6.19 7.49
C PHE A 71 -2.96 6.77 7.62
N THR A 72 -2.11 6.07 8.35
CA THR A 72 -0.68 6.36 8.45
C THR A 72 0.05 5.82 7.22
N SER A 73 -0.39 4.67 6.71
CA SER A 73 0.17 4.04 5.51
C SER A 73 -0.87 3.23 4.76
N CYS A 74 -0.69 3.10 3.45
CA CYS A 74 -1.44 2.22 2.57
C CYS A 74 -0.47 1.28 1.85
N ILE A 75 -0.79 0.00 1.79
CA ILE A 75 -0.01 -1.00 1.08
C ILE A 75 -0.89 -1.59 -0.03
N ILE A 76 -0.41 -1.52 -1.26
CA ILE A 76 -1.06 -2.12 -2.44
C ILE A 76 -0.28 -3.38 -2.78
N LEU A 77 -0.93 -4.53 -2.64
CA LEU A 77 -0.34 -5.84 -2.94
C LEU A 77 -0.89 -6.38 -4.26
N ALA A 78 -0.05 -7.11 -4.98
CA ALA A 78 -0.47 -7.85 -6.17
C ALA A 78 -1.38 -9.02 -5.78
N ASP A 79 -2.48 -9.22 -6.52
CA ASP A 79 -3.40 -10.34 -6.28
C ASP A 79 -2.86 -11.63 -6.91
N ASP A 80 -2.41 -12.56 -6.10
CA ASP A 80 -1.93 -13.87 -6.54
C ASP A 80 -3.07 -14.80 -7.01
N ALA A 81 -4.29 -14.57 -6.58
CA ALA A 81 -5.43 -15.42 -6.90
C ALA A 81 -5.94 -15.26 -8.35
N ALA A 82 -5.59 -14.16 -9.02
CA ALA A 82 -5.95 -13.93 -10.40
C ALA A 82 -4.92 -14.58 -11.33
N GLU A 83 -5.36 -15.38 -12.31
CA GLU A 83 -4.54 -15.92 -13.41
C GLU A 83 -4.05 -14.83 -14.38
N LYS A 84 -3.85 -13.62 -13.90
CA LYS A 84 -3.34 -12.47 -14.66
C LYS A 84 -1.82 -12.55 -14.74
N ASN A 85 -1.27 -12.06 -15.86
CA ASN A 85 0.18 -11.91 -15.97
C ASN A 85 0.69 -10.77 -15.06
N ALA A 86 1.99 -10.74 -14.80
CA ALA A 86 2.62 -9.74 -13.94
C ALA A 86 2.34 -8.29 -14.41
N THR A 87 2.32 -8.06 -15.72
CA THR A 87 2.08 -6.74 -16.31
C THR A 87 0.66 -6.22 -16.01
N ASP A 88 -0.35 -7.10 -16.05
CA ASP A 88 -1.74 -6.72 -15.75
C ASP A 88 -1.91 -6.41 -14.25
N LYS A 89 -1.25 -7.19 -13.39
CA LYS A 89 -1.23 -6.95 -11.94
C LYS A 89 -0.55 -5.62 -11.62
N ASP A 90 0.59 -5.34 -12.22
CA ASP A 90 1.31 -4.08 -12.08
C ASP A 90 0.50 -2.89 -12.59
N SER A 91 -0.18 -3.05 -13.73
CA SER A 91 -1.04 -1.99 -14.27
C SER A 91 -2.19 -1.65 -13.31
N GLN A 92 -2.79 -2.67 -12.69
CA GLN A 92 -3.83 -2.49 -11.68
C GLN A 92 -3.28 -1.81 -10.41
N ALA A 93 -2.12 -2.24 -9.93
CA ALA A 93 -1.46 -1.65 -8.77
C ALA A 93 -1.12 -0.18 -9.00
N LEU A 94 -0.58 0.17 -10.17
CA LEU A 94 -0.28 1.55 -10.57
C LEU A 94 -1.54 2.41 -10.68
N ALA A 95 -2.61 1.89 -11.31
CA ALA A 95 -3.88 2.62 -11.40
C ALA A 95 -4.43 2.94 -10.01
N THR A 96 -4.41 1.95 -9.11
CA THR A 96 -4.85 2.12 -7.71
C THR A 96 -3.98 3.16 -6.99
N LEU A 97 -2.66 3.09 -7.14
CA LEU A 97 -1.71 4.04 -6.54
C LEU A 97 -1.99 5.48 -7.00
N LEU A 98 -2.15 5.69 -8.31
CA LEU A 98 -2.43 7.02 -8.87
C LEU A 98 -3.78 7.56 -8.40
N LEU A 99 -4.82 6.72 -8.33
CA LEU A 99 -6.13 7.09 -7.81
C LEU A 99 -6.06 7.50 -6.34
N LEU A 100 -5.36 6.71 -5.50
CA LEU A 100 -5.19 7.04 -4.08
C LEU A 100 -4.48 8.37 -3.89
N ARG A 101 -3.40 8.60 -4.64
CA ARG A 101 -2.66 9.87 -4.61
C ARG A 101 -3.51 11.06 -5.05
N ASP A 102 -4.28 10.90 -6.13
CA ASP A 102 -5.16 11.96 -6.59
C ASP A 102 -6.29 12.28 -5.60
N ILE A 103 -6.90 11.26 -4.98
CA ILE A 103 -7.90 11.45 -3.92
C ILE A 103 -7.29 12.17 -2.72
N GLN A 104 -6.10 11.76 -2.26
CA GLN A 104 -5.40 12.42 -1.15
C GLN A 104 -5.11 13.88 -1.46
N ASN A 105 -4.57 14.19 -2.64
CA ASN A 105 -4.28 15.55 -3.08
C ASN A 105 -5.56 16.42 -3.14
N THR A 106 -6.63 15.87 -3.71
CA THR A 106 -7.90 16.56 -3.81
C THR A 106 -8.47 16.89 -2.42
N ARG A 107 -8.41 15.94 -1.48
CA ARG A 107 -8.90 16.17 -0.11
C ARG A 107 -8.04 17.19 0.65
N ILE A 108 -6.71 17.16 0.49
CA ILE A 108 -5.80 18.13 1.10
C ILE A 108 -6.07 19.53 0.55
N ARG A 109 -6.26 19.67 -0.76
CA ARG A 109 -6.57 20.94 -1.41
C ARG A 109 -7.89 21.48 -0.90
N ASN A 110 -8.96 20.68 -0.88
CA ASN A 110 -10.27 21.08 -0.38
C ASN A 110 -10.26 21.48 1.11
N ALA A 111 -9.41 20.83 1.92
CA ALA A 111 -9.26 21.16 3.33
C ALA A 111 -8.51 22.49 3.56
N ARG A 112 -7.75 22.98 2.57
CA ARG A 112 -6.98 24.22 2.64
C ARG A 112 -7.72 25.44 2.10
N GLU A 113 -8.72 25.25 1.23
CA GLU A 113 -9.56 26.37 0.79
C GLU A 113 -10.50 26.77 1.93
N PRO A 114 -10.22 27.88 2.67
CA PRO A 114 -11.25 28.45 3.50
C PRO A 114 -12.38 28.89 2.55
N LEU A 115 -13.61 28.68 2.98
CA LEU A 115 -14.82 29.17 2.31
C LEU A 115 -14.73 30.70 2.12
N SER A 116 -14.02 31.15 1.12
CA SER A 116 -14.01 32.54 0.68
C SER A 116 -15.17 32.76 -0.28
N PRO A 117 -16.12 33.63 0.04
CA PRO A 117 -17.21 33.92 -0.88
C PRO A 117 -16.66 34.70 -2.08
N ARG A 118 -16.82 34.12 -3.25
CA ARG A 118 -16.77 34.77 -4.57
C ARG A 118 -15.79 35.94 -4.75
N GLY A 119 -14.70 35.65 -5.37
CA GLY A 119 -13.84 36.58 -6.06
C GLY A 119 -13.09 35.83 -7.15
N GLU A 120 -13.46 36.15 -8.39
CA GLU A 120 -12.89 35.58 -9.61
C GLU A 120 -11.36 35.79 -9.65
N GLU A 121 -10.59 34.72 -9.60
CA GLU A 121 -9.33 34.66 -10.33
C GLU A 121 -9.20 33.26 -10.92
N SER A 122 -9.42 33.20 -12.23
CA SER A 122 -9.16 32.06 -13.09
C SER A 122 -7.69 31.69 -12.97
N LYS A 123 -7.35 30.83 -12.03
CA LYS A 123 -6.05 30.17 -12.04
C LYS A 123 -6.07 29.13 -13.16
N SER A 124 -5.20 29.36 -14.13
CA SER A 124 -4.96 28.46 -15.25
C SER A 124 -4.88 27.01 -14.78
N PRO A 125 -5.53 26.03 -15.45
CA PRO A 125 -5.46 24.62 -15.09
C PRO A 125 -4.06 24.01 -15.19
N TRP A 126 -3.08 24.79 -15.61
CA TRP A 126 -1.72 24.37 -15.94
C TRP A 126 -0.63 24.91 -15.00
N ALA A 127 -0.98 25.38 -13.81
CA ALA A 127 0.00 25.81 -12.81
C ALA A 127 0.73 24.59 -12.21
N VAL A 128 1.73 24.11 -12.93
CA VAL A 128 2.56 22.92 -12.60
C VAL A 128 3.29 23.04 -11.24
N ALA A 129 3.47 24.26 -10.74
CA ALA A 129 4.20 24.52 -9.50
C ALA A 129 3.43 24.19 -8.20
N ASP A 130 2.10 24.22 -8.24
CA ASP A 130 1.26 24.03 -7.05
C ASP A 130 1.04 22.54 -6.73
N TRP A 131 0.99 21.72 -7.77
CA TRP A 131 0.79 20.30 -7.65
C TRP A 131 1.97 19.53 -7.01
N ALA A 132 3.21 19.94 -7.27
CA ALA A 132 4.37 19.29 -6.68
C ALA A 132 4.46 19.53 -5.15
N GLY A 133 4.05 20.71 -4.69
CA GLY A 133 3.95 21.03 -3.27
C GLY A 133 2.86 20.22 -2.56
N ASP A 134 1.70 20.09 -3.19
CA ASP A 134 0.58 19.31 -2.65
C ASP A 134 0.90 17.81 -2.59
N LEU A 135 1.62 17.29 -3.60
CA LEU A 135 2.09 15.90 -3.64
C LEU A 135 3.07 15.60 -2.49
N SER A 136 4.00 16.50 -2.23
CA SER A 136 4.96 16.35 -1.12
C SER A 136 4.24 16.25 0.22
N GLN A 137 3.27 17.11 0.48
CA GLN A 137 2.52 17.10 1.74
C GLN A 137 1.57 15.90 1.89
N ALA A 138 1.05 15.37 0.79
CA ALA A 138 0.27 14.13 0.81
C ALA A 138 1.16 12.94 1.18
N LYS A 139 2.39 12.90 0.67
CA LYS A 139 3.38 11.87 1.01
C LYS A 139 3.76 11.88 2.49
N ASP A 140 3.90 13.07 3.07
CA ASP A 140 4.28 13.23 4.49
C ASP A 140 3.19 12.76 5.46
N ARG A 141 1.92 12.72 5.03
CA ARG A 141 0.79 12.32 5.88
C ARG A 141 0.47 10.84 5.84
N CYS A 142 0.57 10.23 4.66
CA CYS A 142 0.26 8.82 4.48
C CYS A 142 1.19 8.23 3.40
N VAL A 143 2.04 7.32 3.81
CA VAL A 143 2.90 6.59 2.89
C VAL A 143 2.05 5.59 2.10
N VAL A 144 2.06 5.67 0.78
CA VAL A 144 1.42 4.67 -0.08
C VAL A 144 2.49 3.85 -0.76
N LEU A 145 2.61 2.60 -0.38
CA LEU A 145 3.58 1.65 -0.92
C LEU A 145 2.88 0.69 -1.88
N SER A 146 3.41 0.55 -3.09
CA SER A 146 2.88 -0.39 -4.08
C SER A 146 3.87 -1.51 -4.37
N GLU A 147 3.39 -2.75 -4.35
CA GLU A 147 4.14 -3.90 -4.84
C GLU A 147 4.13 -3.90 -6.38
N ILE A 148 5.29 -4.12 -6.99
CA ILE A 148 5.49 -4.24 -8.42
C ILE A 148 6.25 -5.54 -8.70
N LEU A 149 5.74 -6.33 -9.62
CA LEU A 149 6.27 -7.66 -9.93
C LEU A 149 7.28 -7.63 -11.08
N ASP A 150 7.06 -6.79 -12.09
CA ASP A 150 7.86 -6.74 -13.31
C ASP A 150 8.84 -5.55 -13.29
N ALA A 151 10.14 -5.87 -13.39
CA ALA A 151 11.19 -4.85 -13.43
C ALA A 151 11.06 -3.90 -14.65
N ARG A 152 10.37 -4.30 -15.72
CA ARG A 152 10.11 -3.43 -16.90
C ARG A 152 9.15 -2.29 -16.54
N THR A 153 8.21 -2.52 -15.64
CA THR A 153 7.29 -1.49 -15.14
C THR A 153 8.02 -0.39 -14.39
N ARG A 154 9.22 -0.68 -13.86
CA ARG A 154 10.05 0.29 -13.14
C ARG A 154 10.35 1.56 -13.95
N ALA A 155 10.61 1.43 -15.24
CA ALA A 155 10.89 2.59 -16.08
C ALA A 155 9.68 3.54 -16.17
N LEU A 156 8.49 2.97 -16.35
CA LEU A 156 7.24 3.75 -16.40
C LEU A 156 6.94 4.47 -15.08
N ILE A 157 7.25 3.84 -13.95
CA ILE A 157 7.04 4.38 -12.61
C ILE A 157 8.01 5.54 -12.35
N ALA A 158 9.27 5.38 -12.74
CA ALA A 158 10.29 6.41 -12.61
C ALA A 158 9.93 7.65 -13.43
N ASP A 159 9.46 7.47 -14.66
CA ASP A 159 9.00 8.56 -15.54
C ASP A 159 7.77 9.27 -14.97
N ALA A 160 6.91 8.55 -14.26
CA ALA A 160 5.75 9.12 -13.56
C ALA A 160 6.12 9.83 -12.24
N GLY A 161 7.39 9.85 -11.84
CA GLY A 161 7.86 10.48 -10.62
C GLY A 161 7.37 9.79 -9.33
N ILE A 162 7.00 8.52 -9.41
CA ILE A 162 6.53 7.72 -8.28
C ILE A 162 7.75 7.06 -7.61
N SER A 163 7.93 7.29 -6.32
CA SER A 163 9.05 6.73 -5.53
C SER A 163 8.64 5.61 -4.57
N ASP A 164 7.34 5.49 -4.30
CA ASP A 164 6.82 4.65 -3.22
C ASP A 164 6.37 3.28 -3.77
N TYR A 165 7.33 2.46 -4.18
CA TYR A 165 7.08 1.12 -4.68
C TYR A 165 8.17 0.14 -4.23
N VAL A 166 7.84 -1.15 -4.23
CA VAL A 166 8.76 -2.25 -3.95
C VAL A 166 8.72 -3.24 -5.10
N LEU A 167 9.90 -3.56 -5.65
CA LEU A 167 10.08 -4.63 -6.63
C LEU A 167 10.27 -5.95 -5.90
N SER A 168 9.19 -6.64 -5.56
CA SER A 168 9.23 -7.84 -4.73
C SER A 168 10.09 -8.95 -5.35
N ASN A 169 9.95 -9.24 -6.64
CA ASN A 169 10.74 -10.24 -7.33
C ASN A 169 12.24 -9.89 -7.38
N SER A 170 12.59 -8.62 -7.57
CA SER A 170 13.98 -8.18 -7.57
C SER A 170 14.59 -8.32 -6.17
N MET A 171 13.88 -7.86 -5.14
CA MET A 171 14.35 -7.97 -3.75
C MET A 171 14.62 -9.42 -3.32
N VAL A 172 13.74 -10.35 -3.69
CA VAL A 172 13.92 -11.77 -3.40
C VAL A 172 15.16 -12.31 -4.14
N SER A 173 15.32 -11.96 -5.41
CA SER A 173 16.49 -12.40 -6.20
C SER A 173 17.79 -11.84 -5.65
N ASP A 174 17.81 -10.57 -5.28
CA ASP A 174 18.98 -9.91 -4.71
C ASP A 174 19.32 -10.52 -3.33
N ALA A 175 18.32 -10.78 -2.48
CA ALA A 175 18.52 -11.45 -1.20
C ALA A 175 19.11 -12.86 -1.37
N ILE A 176 18.59 -13.65 -2.32
CA ILE A 176 19.12 -14.99 -2.63
C ILE A 176 20.57 -14.89 -3.09
N ALA A 177 20.90 -13.96 -3.98
CA ALA A 177 22.26 -13.76 -4.48
C ALA A 177 23.22 -13.39 -3.34
N MET A 178 22.82 -12.46 -2.47
CA MET A 178 23.63 -12.04 -1.32
C MET A 178 23.87 -13.17 -0.33
N VAL A 179 22.85 -13.98 -0.01
CA VAL A 179 22.98 -15.15 0.88
C VAL A 179 23.84 -16.26 0.24
N ALA A 180 23.80 -16.39 -1.09
CA ALA A 180 24.64 -17.34 -1.81
C ALA A 180 26.12 -16.95 -1.77
N GLU A 181 26.44 -15.66 -1.76
CA GLU A 181 27.79 -15.12 -1.66
C GLU A 181 28.31 -15.21 -0.23
N ASP A 182 27.51 -14.80 0.75
CA ASP A 182 27.87 -14.80 2.17
C ASP A 182 26.72 -15.29 3.07
N ARG A 183 26.96 -16.40 3.77
CA ARG A 183 25.98 -17.01 4.70
C ARG A 183 25.62 -16.12 5.89
N ASP A 184 26.50 -15.19 6.27
CA ASP A 184 26.22 -14.28 7.39
C ASP A 184 25.12 -13.27 7.03
N VAL A 185 24.92 -12.98 5.74
CA VAL A 185 23.81 -12.17 5.25
C VAL A 185 22.45 -12.76 5.62
N ASN A 186 22.29 -14.10 5.54
CA ASN A 186 21.06 -14.77 5.96
C ASN A 186 20.73 -14.51 7.44
N ARG A 187 21.74 -14.48 8.30
CA ARG A 187 21.56 -14.17 9.72
C ARG A 187 21.11 -12.73 9.94
N ILE A 188 21.70 -11.80 9.19
CA ILE A 188 21.32 -10.38 9.25
C ILE A 188 19.89 -10.19 8.75
N LEU A 189 19.51 -10.79 7.61
CA LEU A 189 18.14 -10.70 7.08
C LEU A 189 17.13 -11.28 8.06
N ASN A 190 17.40 -12.45 8.63
CA ASN A 190 16.53 -13.05 9.65
C ASN A 190 16.38 -12.11 10.87
N SER A 191 17.49 -11.53 11.32
CA SER A 191 17.47 -10.59 12.45
C SER A 191 16.68 -9.29 12.14
N LEU A 192 16.61 -8.88 10.87
CA LEU A 192 15.80 -7.72 10.44
C LEU A 192 14.30 -8.05 10.37
N PHE A 193 13.96 -9.32 10.10
CA PHE A 193 12.57 -9.78 10.03
C PHE A 193 12.04 -10.37 11.34
N GLU A 194 12.91 -10.68 12.29
CA GLU A 194 12.51 -11.07 13.64
C GLU A 194 12.30 -9.83 14.50
N GLU A 195 11.18 -9.78 15.22
CA GLU A 195 10.99 -8.80 16.26
C GLU A 195 12.08 -9.05 17.33
N SER A 196 13.07 -8.16 17.39
CA SER A 196 14.01 -8.15 18.52
C SER A 196 13.22 -7.77 19.75
N GLY A 197 12.65 -8.76 20.42
CA GLY A 197 12.07 -8.56 21.73
C GLY A 197 13.15 -8.04 22.67
N ALA A 198 13.08 -6.76 23.00
CA ALA A 198 13.79 -6.15 24.10
C ALA A 198 13.12 -6.50 25.41
#